data_42f300b30c402dc667b90b8ff9682c4b
#
_entry.id   42f300b30c402dc667b90b8ff9682c4b
#
_cell.length_a   1.000
_cell.length_b   1.000
_cell.length_c   1.000
_cell.angle_alpha   90.00
_cell.angle_beta   90.00
_cell.angle_gamma   90.00
#
_symmetry.space_group_name_H-M   'P 1'
#
loop_
_entity.id
_entity.type
_entity.pdbx_description
1 polymer ?
#
loop_
_entity_poly.entity_id
_entity_poly.type
_entity_poly.pdbx_seq_one_letter_code
_entity_poly.pdbx_strand_id
1 'polypeptide(L)'
;LEVVTISARVRIPDDLTGLLQGEWEQIISQAGYSEQDAEIVRRYVMDKTPQIDVAVELDMARSTITRRLPQIYARARHTAEKLQMIKTE
;
A
#
# COMPACT_ATOMS: atom_id res chain seq x y z
N LEU A 1 -11.96 -17.42 17.25
CA LEU A 1 -12.14 -16.29 17.08
C LEU A 1 -11.63 -15.55 15.88
N GLU A 2 -11.99 -14.40 15.85
CA GLU A 2 -11.65 -13.52 14.81
C GLU A 2 -10.19 -13.30 14.63
N VAL A 3 -9.46 -13.83 15.50
CA VAL A 3 -8.03 -13.76 15.42
C VAL A 3 -7.49 -14.19 14.07
N VAL A 4 -8.09 -15.23 13.54
CA VAL A 4 -7.62 -15.75 12.27
C VAL A 4 -7.76 -14.72 11.16
N THR A 5 -8.87 -14.03 11.18
CA THR A 5 -9.12 -13.03 10.19
C THR A 5 -8.09 -11.92 10.25
N ILE A 6 -7.75 -11.51 11.44
CA ILE A 6 -6.80 -10.44 11.62
C ILE A 6 -5.43 -10.83 11.11
N SER A 7 -5.02 -12.05 11.40
CA SER A 7 -3.69 -12.47 11.02
C SER A 7 -3.53 -12.58 9.52
N ALA A 8 -4.63 -12.68 8.79
CA ALA A 8 -4.55 -12.77 7.35
C ALA A 8 -4.47 -11.42 6.67
N ARG A 9 -4.54 -10.34 7.43
CA ARG A 9 -4.56 -9.01 6.85
C ARG A 9 -3.25 -8.30 7.05
N VAL A 10 -2.86 -7.55 6.04
CA VAL A 10 -1.71 -6.66 6.13
C VAL A 10 -2.27 -5.25 6.25
N ARG A 11 -2.05 -4.65 7.39
CA ARG A 11 -2.58 -3.31 7.66
C ARG A 11 -1.57 -2.25 7.23
N ILE A 12 -2.11 -1.12 6.81
CA ILE A 12 -1.24 0.00 6.48
C ILE A 12 -0.58 0.51 7.77
N PRO A 13 0.74 0.76 7.76
CA PRO A 13 1.40 1.30 8.94
C PRO A 13 0.83 2.63 9.37
N ASP A 14 0.81 2.86 10.67
CA ASP A 14 0.20 4.07 11.22
C ASP A 14 0.81 5.34 10.66
N ASP A 15 2.12 5.36 10.47
CA ASP A 15 2.78 6.55 9.97
C ASP A 15 2.46 6.86 8.51
N LEU A 16 1.83 5.92 7.81
CA LEU A 16 1.43 6.15 6.43
C LEU A 16 -0.06 6.45 6.29
N THR A 17 -0.84 6.28 7.36
CA THR A 17 -2.29 6.45 7.26
C THR A 17 -2.71 7.89 7.13
N GLY A 18 -1.86 8.83 7.55
CA GLY A 18 -2.21 10.24 7.49
C GLY A 18 -1.80 10.94 6.22
N LEU A 19 -1.28 10.21 5.25
CA LEU A 19 -0.83 10.83 4.01
C LEU A 19 -2.02 11.21 3.14
N LEU A 20 -1.89 12.36 2.50
CA LEU A 20 -2.92 12.85 1.59
C LEU A 20 -2.76 12.20 0.23
N GLN A 21 -3.81 12.28 -0.59
CA GLN A 21 -3.76 11.67 -1.91
C GLN A 21 -2.62 12.24 -2.76
N GLY A 22 -2.41 13.55 -2.69
CA GLY A 22 -1.31 14.16 -3.43
C GLY A 22 0.04 13.63 -2.98
N GLU A 23 0.17 13.37 -1.69
CA GLU A 23 1.40 12.81 -1.16
C GLU A 23 1.60 11.37 -1.65
N TRP A 24 0.53 10.60 -1.69
CA TRP A 24 0.62 9.24 -2.22
C TRP A 24 1.01 9.24 -3.69
N GLU A 25 0.50 10.20 -4.48
CA GLU A 25 0.88 10.29 -5.88
C GLU A 25 2.38 10.58 -6.02
N GLN A 26 2.92 11.43 -5.16
CA GLN A 26 4.35 11.70 -5.17
C GLN A 26 5.14 10.44 -4.80
N ILE A 27 4.66 9.69 -3.82
CA ILE A 27 5.32 8.46 -3.43
C ILE A 27 5.32 7.48 -4.60
N ILE A 28 4.19 7.32 -5.27
CA ILE A 28 4.11 6.41 -6.40
C ILE A 28 5.11 6.81 -7.47
N SER A 29 5.21 8.11 -7.72
CA SER A 29 6.10 8.64 -8.72
C SER A 29 7.58 8.43 -8.38
N GLN A 30 7.92 8.49 -7.09
CA GLN A 30 9.31 8.47 -6.65
C GLN A 30 9.79 7.12 -6.16
N ALA A 31 8.88 6.24 -5.78
CA ALA A 31 9.26 4.99 -5.14
C ALA A 31 9.79 3.95 -6.12
N GLY A 32 9.55 4.14 -7.41
CA GLY A 32 10.02 3.16 -8.38
C GLY A 32 9.19 1.90 -8.40
N TYR A 33 7.93 1.98 -8.05
CA TYR A 33 7.03 0.82 -8.10
C TYR A 33 6.89 0.32 -9.52
N SER A 34 6.71 -0.99 -9.65
CA SER A 34 6.27 -1.55 -10.92
C SER A 34 4.87 -1.02 -11.21
N GLU A 35 4.46 -1.16 -12.46
CA GLU A 35 3.13 -0.72 -12.85
C GLU A 35 2.06 -1.41 -12.02
N GLN A 36 2.25 -2.68 -11.76
CA GLN A 36 1.31 -3.47 -10.98
C GLN A 36 1.24 -2.99 -9.54
N ASP A 37 2.39 -2.75 -8.93
CA ASP A 37 2.42 -2.28 -7.54
C ASP A 37 1.82 -0.89 -7.43
N ALA A 38 2.08 -0.02 -8.39
CA ALA A 38 1.48 1.30 -8.39
C ALA A 38 -0.04 1.23 -8.44
N GLU A 39 -0.57 0.32 -9.24
CA GLU A 39 -2.02 0.15 -9.31
C GLU A 39 -2.60 -0.40 -8.02
N ILE A 40 -1.87 -1.29 -7.35
CA ILE A 40 -2.31 -1.77 -6.05
C ILE A 40 -2.42 -0.61 -5.06
N VAL A 41 -1.43 0.26 -5.05
CA VAL A 41 -1.46 1.42 -4.14
C VAL A 41 -2.65 2.31 -4.47
N ARG A 42 -2.85 2.63 -5.74
CA ARG A 42 -3.93 3.53 -6.12
C ARG A 42 -5.29 2.97 -5.74
N ARG A 43 -5.51 1.70 -5.99
CA ARG A 43 -6.83 1.12 -5.78
C ARG A 43 -7.07 0.75 -4.33
N TYR A 44 -6.10 0.11 -3.70
CA TYR A 44 -6.30 -0.41 -2.36
C TYR A 44 -6.04 0.65 -1.29
N VAL A 45 -4.97 1.41 -1.44
CA VAL A 45 -4.58 2.37 -0.42
C VAL A 45 -5.30 3.70 -0.60
N MET A 46 -5.28 4.25 -1.80
CA MET A 46 -5.83 5.58 -2.04
C MET A 46 -7.35 5.54 -2.19
N ASP A 47 -7.85 4.64 -3.00
CA ASP A 47 -9.30 4.55 -3.26
C ASP A 47 -10.02 3.69 -2.25
N LYS A 48 -9.28 2.96 -1.43
CA LYS A 48 -9.83 2.09 -0.39
C LYS A 48 -10.70 0.98 -0.94
N THR A 49 -10.38 0.52 -2.13
CA THR A 49 -11.07 -0.61 -2.74
C THR A 49 -10.68 -1.88 -1.99
N PRO A 50 -11.64 -2.74 -1.65
CA PRO A 50 -11.30 -3.97 -0.94
C PRO A 50 -10.34 -4.84 -1.73
N GLN A 51 -9.50 -5.59 -1.01
CA GLN A 51 -8.48 -6.40 -1.66
C GLN A 51 -9.04 -7.35 -2.71
N ILE A 52 -10.19 -7.95 -2.42
CA ILE A 52 -10.74 -8.92 -3.34
C ILE A 52 -11.13 -8.26 -4.66
N ASP A 53 -11.62 -7.03 -4.59
CA ASP A 53 -11.98 -6.30 -5.80
C ASP A 53 -10.74 -5.88 -6.57
N VAL A 54 -9.70 -5.46 -5.86
CA VAL A 54 -8.46 -5.11 -6.52
C VAL A 54 -7.89 -6.32 -7.25
N ALA A 55 -7.97 -7.49 -6.62
CA ALA A 55 -7.48 -8.72 -7.23
C ALA A 55 -8.21 -9.01 -8.54
N VAL A 56 -9.53 -8.84 -8.54
CA VAL A 56 -10.31 -9.05 -9.73
C VAL A 56 -9.94 -8.04 -10.82
N GLU A 57 -9.85 -6.78 -10.44
CA GLU A 57 -9.57 -5.72 -11.40
C GLU A 57 -8.20 -5.85 -12.04
N LEU A 58 -7.23 -6.34 -11.27
CA LEU A 58 -5.86 -6.47 -11.77
C LEU A 58 -5.55 -7.88 -12.27
N ASP A 59 -6.55 -8.77 -12.23
CA ASP A 59 -6.38 -10.15 -12.68
C ASP A 59 -5.25 -10.82 -11.93
N MET A 60 -5.25 -10.67 -10.62
CA MET A 60 -4.22 -11.23 -9.75
C MET A 60 -4.87 -12.06 -8.66
N ALA A 61 -4.11 -13.01 -8.12
CA ALA A 61 -4.58 -13.73 -6.95
C ALA A 61 -4.54 -12.81 -5.74
N ARG A 62 -5.55 -12.89 -4.89
CA ARG A 62 -5.59 -12.07 -3.69
C ARG A 62 -4.39 -12.32 -2.80
N SER A 63 -3.94 -13.57 -2.71
CA SER A 63 -2.77 -13.90 -1.91
C SER A 63 -1.51 -13.22 -2.43
N THR A 64 -1.43 -13.00 -3.73
CA THR A 64 -0.29 -12.30 -4.31
C THR A 64 -0.30 -10.85 -3.84
N ILE A 65 -1.46 -10.21 -3.83
CA ILE A 65 -1.56 -8.84 -3.35
C ILE A 65 -1.15 -8.77 -1.88
N THR A 66 -1.70 -9.65 -1.05
CA THR A 66 -1.39 -9.68 0.37
C THR A 66 0.11 -9.84 0.59
N ARG A 67 0.75 -10.68 -0.21
CA ARG A 67 2.17 -10.94 -0.05
C ARG A 67 3.02 -9.74 -0.47
N ARG A 68 2.55 -8.94 -1.40
CA ARG A 68 3.29 -7.77 -1.87
C ARG A 68 3.16 -6.56 -0.98
N LEU A 69 2.08 -6.46 -0.22
CA LEU A 69 1.81 -5.26 0.57
C LEU A 69 2.93 -4.88 1.54
N PRO A 70 3.55 -5.82 2.26
CA PRO A 70 4.64 -5.41 3.17
C PRO A 70 5.78 -4.71 2.45
N GLN A 71 6.14 -5.20 1.27
CA GLN A 71 7.21 -4.56 0.50
C GLN A 71 6.75 -3.20 -0.04
N ILE A 72 5.50 -3.13 -0.47
CA ILE A 72 4.95 -1.88 -0.96
C ILE A 72 4.98 -0.82 0.15
N TYR A 73 4.56 -1.19 1.35
CA TYR A 73 4.56 -0.25 2.46
C TYR A 73 5.97 0.13 2.89
N ALA A 74 6.90 -0.82 2.89
CA ALA A 74 8.28 -0.50 3.27
C ALA A 74 8.87 0.50 2.29
N ARG A 75 8.61 0.33 1.01
CA ARG A 75 9.12 1.26 0.01
C ARG A 75 8.43 2.62 0.11
N ALA A 76 7.14 2.61 0.42
CA ALA A 76 6.41 3.85 0.61
C ALA A 76 6.98 4.64 1.79
N ARG A 77 7.26 3.95 2.90
CA ARG A 77 7.82 4.61 4.07
C ARG A 77 9.18 5.22 3.75
N HIS A 78 10.03 4.46 3.09
CA HIS A 78 11.36 4.95 2.74
C HIS A 78 11.25 6.20 1.86
N THR A 79 10.37 6.16 0.88
CA THR A 79 10.17 7.30 -0.02
C THR A 79 9.59 8.49 0.74
N ALA A 80 8.61 8.25 1.62
CA ALA A 80 8.01 9.32 2.38
C ALA A 80 9.03 9.98 3.31
N GLU A 81 9.95 9.21 3.87
CA GLU A 81 11.01 9.76 4.69
C GLU A 81 11.94 10.64 3.86
N LYS A 82 12.29 10.17 2.67
CA LYS A 82 13.16 10.96 1.79
C LYS A 82 12.50 12.27 1.36
N LEU A 83 11.20 12.25 1.19
CA LEU A 83 10.46 13.44 0.79
C LEU A 83 10.00 14.27 1.99
N GLN A 84 10.39 13.84 3.18
CA GLN A 84 10.08 14.55 4.43
C GLN A 84 8.59 14.68 4.68
N MET A 85 7.84 13.69 4.25
CA MET A 85 6.39 13.64 4.50
C MET A 85 6.08 13.08 5.87
N ILE A 86 6.97 12.25 6.41
CA ILE A 86 6.82 11.68 7.74
C ILE A 86 8.14 11.85 8.47
N LYS A 87 8.06 11.82 9.79
CA LYS A 87 9.27 11.98 10.59
C LYS A 87 9.99 10.68 10.75
N THR A 88 11.31 10.78 10.77
CA THR A 88 12.19 9.64 10.98
C THR A 88 12.80 9.76 12.35
N GLU A 89 12.82 8.66 13.08
CA GLU A 89 13.42 8.68 14.40
C GLU A 89 14.86 8.17 14.39
#